data_a217461c8420ae30ceb5b3a0f3ac87d1
#
_entry.id   a217461c8420ae30ceb5b3a0f3ac87d1
#
_cell.length_a   1.000
_cell.length_b   1.000
_cell.length_c   1.000
_cell.angle_alpha   90.00
_cell.angle_beta   90.00
_cell.angle_gamma   90.00
#
_symmetry.space_group_name_H-M   'P 1'
#
loop_
_entity.id
_entity.type
_entity.pdbx_description
1 polymer ?
#
loop_
_entity_poly.entity_id
_entity_poly.type
_entity_poly.pdbx_seq_one_letter_code
_entity_poly.pdbx_strand_id
1 'polypeptide(L)'
;PIKLDVTVEIDPAMGNAFQEAAAHIKFVFSAEDNELPPPPLERDNHDSYIAGYPDGTVAPGRPITRAEVAAIFYRILRDDGREEIWTTKCSYSDVPAQSWYTSQVATLTNGGILAGYKDGTFRPQQYITRAEFATIAALFFHAPEVEDDAFTDISDSWARDYINRAAKLGL
;
A
#
# COMPACT_ATOMS: atom_id res chain seq x y z
N PRO A 1 -17.00 9.42 2.58
CA PRO A 1 -18.05 9.58 3.60
C PRO A 1 -18.75 8.25 3.79
N ILE A 2 -18.57 7.66 4.97
CA ILE A 2 -19.24 6.43 5.35
C ILE A 2 -20.71 6.76 5.57
N LYS A 3 -21.60 6.13 4.84
CA LYS A 3 -23.03 6.24 5.02
C LYS A 3 -23.47 5.07 5.89
N LEU A 4 -23.92 5.35 7.10
CA LEU A 4 -24.41 4.35 8.03
C LEU A 4 -25.96 4.44 8.01
N ASP A 5 -26.62 3.38 7.55
CA ASP A 5 -28.06 3.24 7.63
C ASP A 5 -28.39 2.41 8.89
N VAL A 6 -29.00 3.04 9.87
CA VAL A 6 -29.45 2.37 11.11
C VAL A 6 -30.97 2.24 11.08
N THR A 7 -31.44 1.01 11.05
CA THR A 7 -32.87 0.71 11.17
C THR A 7 -33.16 0.21 12.58
N VAL A 8 -34.06 0.88 13.29
CA VAL A 8 -34.55 0.42 14.61
C VAL A 8 -35.98 -0.06 14.42
N GLU A 9 -36.20 -1.35 14.57
CA GLU A 9 -37.53 -1.93 14.56
C GLU A 9 -38.01 -2.11 16.00
N ILE A 10 -39.19 -1.57 16.31
CA ILE A 10 -39.88 -1.79 17.57
C ILE A 10 -40.94 -2.85 17.32
N ASP A 11 -40.91 -3.95 18.10
CA ASP A 11 -41.89 -5.02 17.99
C ASP A 11 -43.32 -4.48 18.18
N PRO A 12 -44.21 -4.56 17.18
CA PRO A 12 -45.57 -4.05 17.29
C PRO A 12 -46.43 -4.83 18.32
N ALA A 13 -45.95 -5.95 18.84
CA ALA A 13 -46.58 -6.68 19.93
C ALA A 13 -46.28 -6.11 21.33
N MET A 14 -45.39 -5.11 21.44
CA MET A 14 -45.15 -4.33 22.65
C MET A 14 -46.41 -3.48 22.96
N GLY A 15 -47.27 -3.99 23.81
CA GLY A 15 -48.46 -3.27 24.25
C GLY A 15 -48.12 -2.03 25.10
N ASN A 16 -49.16 -1.21 25.40
CA ASN A 16 -49.07 0.09 26.09
C ASN A 16 -48.40 0.08 27.49
N ALA A 17 -48.03 -1.09 28.03
CA ALA A 17 -47.35 -1.23 29.33
C ALA A 17 -45.92 -0.59 29.33
N PHE A 18 -45.36 -0.24 28.17
CA PHE A 18 -44.02 0.34 28.05
C PHE A 18 -44.00 1.81 27.66
N GLN A 19 -45.13 2.51 27.69
CA GLN A 19 -45.20 3.93 27.28
C GLN A 19 -44.39 4.87 28.19
N GLU A 20 -44.00 4.44 29.39
CA GLU A 20 -43.15 5.21 30.33
C GLU A 20 -41.77 4.58 30.52
N ALA A 21 -41.40 3.52 29.78
CA ALA A 21 -40.10 2.91 29.92
C ALA A 21 -39.06 3.68 29.09
N ALA A 22 -38.05 4.26 29.74
CA ALA A 22 -36.88 4.82 29.07
C ALA A 22 -36.00 3.68 28.55
N ALA A 23 -35.97 3.50 27.23
CA ALA A 23 -35.03 2.56 26.61
C ALA A 23 -33.68 3.24 26.42
N HIS A 24 -32.65 2.75 27.09
CA HIS A 24 -31.27 3.14 26.82
C HIS A 24 -30.72 2.28 25.69
N ILE A 25 -30.65 2.82 24.50
CA ILE A 25 -30.02 2.16 23.34
C ILE A 25 -28.58 2.60 23.30
N LYS A 26 -27.64 1.65 23.50
CA LYS A 26 -26.20 1.88 23.32
C LYS A 26 -25.83 1.48 21.90
N PHE A 27 -25.54 2.45 21.06
CA PHE A 27 -24.92 2.21 19.77
C PHE A 27 -23.42 2.03 19.96
N VAL A 28 -22.88 0.89 19.57
CA VAL A 28 -21.44 0.66 19.49
C VAL A 28 -21.08 0.68 18.01
N PHE A 29 -20.44 1.75 17.59
CA PHE A 29 -19.89 1.83 16.26
C PHE A 29 -18.49 1.27 16.30
N SER A 30 -18.26 0.14 15.66
CA SER A 30 -16.94 -0.33 15.29
C SER A 30 -16.70 0.10 13.83
N ALA A 31 -15.84 1.07 13.61
CA ALA A 31 -15.26 1.28 12.28
C ALA A 31 -14.25 0.15 12.10
N GLU A 32 -14.56 -0.85 11.31
CA GLU A 32 -13.52 -1.67 10.73
C GLU A 32 -12.84 -0.79 9.68
N ASP A 33 -11.55 -0.58 9.86
CA ASP A 33 -10.73 0.04 8.83
C ASP A 33 -10.88 -0.83 7.58
N ASN A 34 -11.52 -0.26 6.56
CA ASN A 34 -11.68 -0.90 5.26
C ASN A 34 -10.39 -0.69 4.45
N GLU A 35 -9.23 -0.74 5.14
CA GLU A 35 -7.96 -0.90 4.45
C GLU A 35 -7.99 -2.27 3.79
N LEU A 36 -7.86 -2.27 2.48
CA LEU A 36 -7.68 -3.51 1.72
C LEU A 36 -6.58 -4.32 2.42
N PRO A 37 -6.80 -5.60 2.69
CA PRO A 37 -5.76 -6.43 3.28
C PRO A 37 -4.50 -6.31 2.41
N PRO A 38 -3.30 -6.32 3.02
CA PRO A 38 -2.07 -6.22 2.26
C PRO A 38 -2.10 -7.24 1.14
N PRO A 39 -1.67 -6.88 -0.06
CA PRO A 39 -1.69 -7.78 -1.19
C PRO A 39 -0.97 -9.06 -0.78
N PRO A 40 -1.64 -10.21 -0.88
CA PRO A 40 -1.07 -11.46 -0.40
C PRO A 40 0.21 -11.76 -1.18
N LEU A 41 1.29 -12.06 -0.45
CA LEU A 41 2.55 -12.49 -1.04
C LEU A 41 2.37 -13.87 -1.65
N GLU A 42 2.82 -14.05 -2.89
CA GLU A 42 2.92 -15.37 -3.50
C GLU A 42 4.06 -16.15 -2.82
N ARG A 43 3.73 -17.24 -2.14
CA ARG A 43 4.69 -18.06 -1.40
C ARG A 43 5.01 -19.38 -2.06
N ASP A 44 4.07 -19.89 -2.82
CA ASP A 44 4.12 -21.28 -3.30
C ASP A 44 4.49 -21.41 -4.78
N ASN A 45 4.20 -20.40 -5.60
CA ASN A 45 4.45 -20.43 -7.03
C ASN A 45 4.68 -19.02 -7.56
N HIS A 46 5.88 -18.50 -7.41
CA HIS A 46 6.24 -17.17 -7.88
C HIS A 46 7.40 -17.20 -8.85
N ASP A 47 7.36 -16.29 -9.82
CA ASP A 47 8.50 -16.00 -10.69
C ASP A 47 9.65 -15.39 -9.87
N SER A 48 10.89 -15.59 -10.34
CA SER A 48 12.05 -14.95 -9.70
C SER A 48 11.87 -13.45 -9.65
N TYR A 49 11.75 -12.89 -8.43
CA TYR A 49 11.57 -11.44 -8.25
C TYR A 49 12.87 -10.64 -8.47
N ILE A 50 14.03 -11.28 -8.40
CA ILE A 50 15.31 -10.72 -8.84
C ILE A 50 15.70 -11.40 -10.14
N ALA A 51 15.80 -10.60 -11.20
CA ALA A 51 16.33 -11.04 -12.49
C ALA A 51 17.72 -10.43 -12.70
N GLY A 52 18.63 -11.20 -13.28
CA GLY A 52 19.92 -10.68 -13.70
C GLY A 52 19.81 -9.77 -14.94
N TYR A 53 20.93 -9.17 -15.29
CA TYR A 53 21.06 -8.35 -16.50
C TYR A 53 21.23 -9.24 -17.74
N PRO A 54 20.98 -8.70 -18.96
CA PRO A 54 21.14 -9.47 -20.21
C PRO A 54 22.54 -10.03 -20.44
N ASP A 55 23.56 -9.47 -19.78
CA ASP A 55 24.94 -9.96 -19.81
C ASP A 55 25.21 -11.14 -18.86
N GLY A 56 24.17 -11.64 -18.17
CA GLY A 56 24.27 -12.75 -17.24
C GLY A 56 24.77 -12.37 -15.84
N THR A 57 24.91 -11.09 -15.53
CA THR A 57 25.35 -10.62 -14.21
C THR A 57 24.17 -10.22 -13.32
N VAL A 58 24.36 -10.17 -12.00
CA VAL A 58 23.42 -9.59 -11.02
C VAL A 58 23.94 -8.31 -10.40
N ALA A 59 25.21 -8.00 -10.63
CA ALA A 59 25.91 -6.78 -10.15
C ALA A 59 25.65 -6.48 -8.65
N PRO A 60 26.06 -7.35 -7.69
CA PRO A 60 25.63 -7.30 -6.29
C PRO A 60 26.08 -6.05 -5.53
N GLY A 61 27.10 -5.37 -6.00
CA GLY A 61 27.60 -4.12 -5.38
C GLY A 61 27.01 -2.85 -5.99
N ARG A 62 26.10 -2.98 -6.97
CA ARG A 62 25.49 -1.81 -7.64
C ARG A 62 24.26 -1.34 -6.87
N PRO A 63 24.08 -0.01 -6.66
CA PRO A 63 22.83 0.53 -6.15
C PRO A 63 21.65 0.17 -7.08
N ILE A 64 20.49 -0.09 -6.49
CA ILE A 64 19.27 -0.44 -7.19
C ILE A 64 18.50 0.81 -7.63
N THR A 65 17.92 0.78 -8.82
CA THR A 65 17.11 1.86 -9.36
C THR A 65 15.65 1.77 -8.91
N ARG A 66 14.92 2.88 -9.01
CA ARG A 66 13.48 2.93 -8.69
C ARG A 66 12.66 1.99 -9.60
N ALA A 67 13.04 1.87 -10.88
CA ALA A 67 12.40 0.93 -11.80
C ALA A 67 12.64 -0.54 -11.42
N GLU A 68 13.86 -0.88 -11.00
CA GLU A 68 14.18 -2.24 -10.54
C GLU A 68 13.43 -2.60 -9.25
N VAL A 69 13.29 -1.66 -8.31
CA VAL A 69 12.47 -1.85 -7.11
C VAL A 69 10.99 -2.04 -7.47
N ALA A 70 10.46 -1.24 -8.38
CA ALA A 70 9.09 -1.42 -8.87
C ALA A 70 8.88 -2.83 -9.45
N ALA A 71 9.83 -3.33 -10.23
CA ALA A 71 9.74 -4.68 -10.79
C ALA A 71 9.76 -5.77 -9.71
N ILE A 72 10.55 -5.61 -8.64
CA ILE A 72 10.58 -6.55 -7.53
C ILE A 72 9.22 -6.58 -6.84
N PHE A 73 8.69 -5.45 -6.40
CA PHE A 73 7.39 -5.38 -5.71
C PHE A 73 6.24 -5.89 -6.60
N TYR A 74 6.26 -5.59 -7.90
CA TYR A 74 5.28 -6.11 -8.85
C TYR A 74 5.28 -7.65 -8.93
N ARG A 75 6.47 -8.27 -8.92
CA ARG A 75 6.62 -9.74 -9.01
C ARG A 75 6.29 -10.47 -7.71
N ILE A 76 6.42 -9.79 -6.57
CA ILE A 76 6.05 -10.35 -5.26
C ILE A 76 4.52 -10.37 -5.07
N LEU A 77 3.77 -9.53 -5.79
CA LEU A 77 2.30 -9.55 -5.74
C LEU A 77 1.76 -10.88 -6.25
N ARG A 78 0.78 -11.44 -5.55
CA ARG A 78 -0.02 -12.55 -6.05
C ARG A 78 -0.76 -12.15 -7.33
N ASP A 79 -1.03 -13.12 -8.19
CA ASP A 79 -1.68 -12.90 -9.47
C ASP A 79 -3.05 -12.22 -9.32
N ASP A 80 -3.89 -12.68 -8.37
CA ASP A 80 -5.20 -12.10 -8.09
C ASP A 80 -5.11 -10.62 -7.65
N GLY A 81 -4.25 -10.30 -6.69
CA GLY A 81 -4.04 -8.92 -6.24
C GLY A 81 -3.41 -8.04 -7.33
N ARG A 82 -2.56 -8.61 -8.18
CA ARG A 82 -1.98 -7.90 -9.31
C ARG A 82 -3.01 -7.60 -10.40
N GLU A 83 -3.91 -8.56 -10.71
CA GLU A 83 -4.97 -8.39 -11.68
C GLU A 83 -5.95 -7.28 -11.29
N GLU A 84 -6.27 -7.16 -10.00
CA GLU A 84 -7.18 -6.14 -9.47
C GLU A 84 -6.69 -4.70 -9.73
N ILE A 85 -5.38 -4.47 -9.61
CA ILE A 85 -4.76 -3.15 -9.79
C ILE A 85 -4.07 -2.98 -11.15
N TRP A 86 -4.13 -3.98 -12.02
CA TRP A 86 -3.39 -4.00 -13.27
C TRP A 86 -3.77 -2.87 -14.23
N THR A 87 -2.76 -2.19 -14.73
CA THR A 87 -2.91 -1.18 -15.79
C THR A 87 -1.59 -0.97 -16.55
N THR A 88 -1.71 -0.52 -17.79
CA THR A 88 -0.57 -0.04 -18.58
C THR A 88 -0.57 1.48 -18.72
N LYS A 89 -1.58 2.16 -18.16
CA LYS A 89 -1.71 3.63 -18.24
C LYS A 89 -0.79 4.27 -17.21
N CYS A 90 0.36 4.76 -17.68
CA CYS A 90 1.31 5.49 -16.86
C CYS A 90 1.17 6.99 -17.11
N SER A 91 1.04 7.77 -16.02
CA SER A 91 0.89 9.24 -16.09
C SER A 91 2.21 10.00 -15.99
N TYR A 92 3.32 9.32 -15.73
CA TYR A 92 4.62 9.97 -15.55
C TYR A 92 5.27 10.32 -16.87
N SER A 93 5.71 11.56 -16.99
CA SER A 93 6.27 12.11 -18.24
C SER A 93 7.59 11.47 -18.68
N ASP A 94 8.32 10.89 -17.74
CA ASP A 94 9.63 10.25 -17.94
C ASP A 94 9.58 8.72 -17.97
N VAL A 95 8.38 8.14 -18.07
CA VAL A 95 8.17 6.70 -18.24
C VAL A 95 7.62 6.43 -19.63
N PRO A 96 8.48 6.09 -20.62
CA PRO A 96 8.06 5.78 -21.98
C PRO A 96 7.16 4.56 -22.03
N ALA A 97 6.10 4.59 -22.84
CA ALA A 97 5.07 3.55 -22.91
C ALA A 97 5.60 2.12 -23.23
N GLN A 98 6.77 2.01 -23.85
CA GLN A 98 7.35 0.74 -24.26
C GLN A 98 8.56 0.31 -23.40
N SER A 99 8.80 0.99 -22.27
CA SER A 99 9.87 0.57 -21.36
C SER A 99 9.48 -0.73 -20.65
N TRP A 100 10.48 -1.53 -20.33
CA TRP A 100 10.29 -2.84 -19.65
C TRP A 100 9.62 -2.69 -18.26
N TYR A 101 9.71 -1.53 -17.65
CA TYR A 101 9.16 -1.22 -16.32
C TYR A 101 7.82 -0.48 -16.36
N THR A 102 7.28 -0.14 -17.53
CA THR A 102 6.08 0.70 -17.62
C THR A 102 4.86 0.10 -16.95
N SER A 103 4.57 -1.17 -17.23
CA SER A 103 3.43 -1.86 -16.62
C SER A 103 3.61 -2.04 -15.11
N GLN A 104 4.82 -2.32 -14.65
CA GLN A 104 5.13 -2.46 -13.23
C GLN A 104 4.91 -1.16 -12.47
N VAL A 105 5.46 -0.06 -12.98
CA VAL A 105 5.28 1.28 -12.39
C VAL A 105 3.82 1.70 -12.42
N ALA A 106 3.15 1.54 -13.57
CA ALA A 106 1.75 1.92 -13.71
C ALA A 106 0.84 1.15 -12.76
N THR A 107 1.00 -0.18 -12.69
CA THR A 107 0.18 -1.07 -11.83
C THR A 107 0.38 -0.74 -10.36
N LEU A 108 1.61 -0.64 -9.88
CA LEU A 108 1.88 -0.32 -8.47
C LEU A 108 1.44 1.10 -8.09
N THR A 109 1.51 2.05 -9.03
CA THR A 109 0.96 3.40 -8.83
C THR A 109 -0.56 3.37 -8.73
N ASN A 110 -1.23 2.59 -9.59
CA ASN A 110 -2.67 2.42 -9.56
C ASN A 110 -3.16 1.79 -8.25
N GLY A 111 -2.37 0.87 -7.68
CA GLY A 111 -2.62 0.26 -6.37
C GLY A 111 -2.17 1.11 -5.17
N GLY A 112 -1.69 2.35 -5.38
CA GLY A 112 -1.25 3.23 -4.29
C GLY A 112 0.05 2.82 -3.58
N ILE A 113 0.77 1.81 -4.11
CA ILE A 113 2.01 1.28 -3.53
C ILE A 113 3.22 2.14 -3.90
N LEU A 114 3.20 2.72 -5.11
CA LEU A 114 4.23 3.61 -5.61
C LEU A 114 3.68 5.01 -5.87
N ALA A 115 4.53 6.01 -5.64
CA ALA A 115 4.26 7.38 -6.04
C ALA A 115 5.45 7.98 -6.80
N GLY A 116 5.15 8.88 -7.73
CA GLY A 116 6.13 9.72 -8.37
C GLY A 116 6.36 11.03 -7.61
N TYR A 117 7.09 11.93 -8.23
CA TYR A 117 7.41 13.25 -7.68
C TYR A 117 6.33 14.28 -8.05
N LYS A 118 6.30 15.38 -7.31
CA LYS A 118 5.32 16.47 -7.52
C LYS A 118 5.43 17.14 -8.90
N ASP A 119 6.56 16.97 -9.58
CA ASP A 119 6.82 17.48 -10.94
C ASP A 119 6.23 16.58 -12.05
N GLY A 120 5.52 15.52 -11.69
CA GLY A 120 4.94 14.58 -12.64
C GLY A 120 5.92 13.55 -13.20
N THR A 121 7.10 13.40 -12.60
CA THR A 121 8.09 12.39 -12.96
C THR A 121 8.09 11.21 -12.00
N PHE A 122 8.59 10.06 -12.47
CA PHE A 122 8.85 8.86 -11.64
C PHE A 122 10.34 8.67 -11.36
N ARG A 123 11.19 9.13 -12.25
CA ARG A 123 12.67 9.01 -12.23
C ARG A 123 13.13 7.54 -12.18
N PRO A 124 12.77 6.73 -13.18
CA PRO A 124 12.96 5.27 -13.15
C PRO A 124 14.41 4.85 -13.01
N GLN A 125 15.36 5.62 -13.56
CA GLN A 125 16.79 5.33 -13.52
C GLN A 125 17.50 5.91 -12.29
N GLN A 126 16.82 6.70 -11.47
CA GLN A 126 17.40 7.19 -10.21
C GLN A 126 17.51 6.05 -9.20
N TYR A 127 18.60 6.04 -8.45
CA TYR A 127 18.74 5.12 -7.31
C TYR A 127 17.77 5.51 -6.22
N ILE A 128 17.16 4.46 -5.60
CA ILE A 128 16.22 4.68 -4.52
C ILE A 128 16.94 4.95 -3.19
N THR A 129 16.41 5.87 -2.41
CA THR A 129 16.88 6.11 -1.04
C THR A 129 16.25 5.12 -0.06
N ARG A 130 16.86 4.97 1.13
CA ARG A 130 16.28 4.15 2.21
C ARG A 130 14.89 4.65 2.63
N ALA A 131 14.69 5.96 2.68
CA ALA A 131 13.41 6.58 3.01
C ALA A 131 12.32 6.24 1.98
N GLU A 132 12.63 6.34 0.69
CA GLU A 132 11.71 5.96 -0.39
C GLU A 132 11.40 4.46 -0.36
N PHE A 133 12.40 3.61 -0.11
CA PHE A 133 12.19 2.16 0.00
C PHE A 133 11.30 1.81 1.20
N ALA A 134 11.56 2.40 2.38
CA ALA A 134 10.73 2.20 3.57
C ALA A 134 9.27 2.63 3.33
N THR A 135 9.06 3.73 2.59
CA THR A 135 7.73 4.18 2.19
C THR A 135 7.01 3.13 1.34
N ILE A 136 7.67 2.60 0.30
CA ILE A 136 7.10 1.57 -0.56
C ILE A 136 6.77 0.31 0.26
N ALA A 137 7.69 -0.13 1.11
CA ALA A 137 7.48 -1.30 1.96
C ALA A 137 6.31 -1.11 2.93
N ALA A 138 6.22 0.04 3.60
CA ALA A 138 5.12 0.35 4.51
C ALA A 138 3.75 0.36 3.81
N LEU A 139 3.67 0.93 2.61
CA LEU A 139 2.46 0.94 1.79
C LEU A 139 2.11 -0.45 1.26
N PHE A 140 3.11 -1.20 0.79
CA PHE A 140 2.93 -2.55 0.25
C PHE A 140 2.35 -3.52 1.29
N PHE A 141 2.83 -3.44 2.53
CA PHE A 141 2.39 -4.30 3.63
C PHE A 141 1.25 -3.69 4.46
N HIS A 142 0.69 -2.56 4.05
CA HIS A 142 -0.36 -1.85 4.79
C HIS A 142 -0.01 -1.71 6.28
N ALA A 143 1.22 -1.27 6.54
CA ALA A 143 1.73 -1.16 7.90
C ALA A 143 0.90 -0.18 8.73
N PRO A 144 0.50 -0.52 9.97
CA PRO A 144 -0.31 0.34 10.82
C PRO A 144 0.42 1.62 11.19
N GLU A 145 -0.32 2.67 11.47
CA GLU A 145 0.22 3.93 11.99
C GLU A 145 0.91 3.73 13.34
N VAL A 146 1.98 4.48 13.59
CA VAL A 146 2.79 4.41 14.79
C VAL A 146 3.14 5.83 15.23
N GLU A 147 2.89 6.15 16.51
CA GLU A 147 3.15 7.48 17.06
C GLU A 147 4.61 7.69 17.48
N ASP A 148 5.28 6.64 17.96
CA ASP A 148 6.63 6.71 18.49
C ASP A 148 7.70 6.58 17.40
N ASP A 149 8.76 7.39 17.52
CA ASP A 149 9.91 7.31 16.62
C ASP A 149 10.77 6.07 16.92
N ALA A 150 10.93 5.22 15.90
CA ALA A 150 11.81 4.06 15.97
C ALA A 150 13.30 4.43 15.88
N PHE A 151 13.62 5.62 15.34
CA PHE A 151 14.97 6.10 15.10
C PHE A 151 15.11 7.57 15.50
N THR A 152 16.31 7.97 15.91
CA THR A 152 16.58 9.31 16.45
C THR A 152 16.81 10.41 15.40
N ASP A 153 16.99 10.03 14.14
CA ASP A 153 17.40 10.91 13.03
C ASP A 153 16.30 11.12 11.98
N ILE A 154 15.05 10.79 12.32
CA ILE A 154 13.94 10.85 11.36
C ILE A 154 12.92 11.97 11.63
N SER A 155 13.08 12.75 12.71
CA SER A 155 12.11 13.77 13.14
C SER A 155 11.75 14.78 12.06
N ASP A 156 12.71 15.18 11.23
CA ASP A 156 12.53 16.14 10.14
C ASP A 156 12.35 15.47 8.77
N SER A 157 12.29 14.13 8.73
CA SER A 157 12.13 13.37 7.50
C SER A 157 10.69 13.41 7.01
N TRP A 158 10.51 13.66 5.72
CA TRP A 158 9.20 13.55 5.06
C TRP A 158 8.63 12.13 5.14
N ALA A 159 9.49 11.12 5.28
CA ALA A 159 9.12 9.70 5.34
C ALA A 159 9.02 9.17 6.79
N ARG A 160 9.05 10.06 7.81
CA ARG A 160 9.04 9.69 9.23
C ARG A 160 7.98 8.64 9.55
N ASP A 161 6.74 8.91 9.19
CA ASP A 161 5.61 8.03 9.49
C ASP A 161 5.76 6.66 8.81
N TYR A 162 6.17 6.64 7.54
CA TYR A 162 6.39 5.39 6.81
C TYR A 162 7.58 4.59 7.35
N ILE A 163 8.65 5.26 7.79
CA ILE A 163 9.81 4.61 8.41
C ILE A 163 9.39 3.95 9.73
N ASN A 164 8.63 4.65 10.57
CA ASN A 164 8.10 4.10 11.82
C ASN A 164 7.19 2.90 11.57
N ARG A 165 6.29 3.00 10.59
CA ARG A 165 5.41 1.91 10.17
C ARG A 165 6.21 0.69 9.68
N ALA A 166 7.21 0.89 8.83
CA ALA A 166 8.08 -0.18 8.34
C ALA A 166 8.85 -0.85 9.48
N ALA A 167 9.43 -0.06 10.39
CA ALA A 167 10.14 -0.58 11.57
C ALA A 167 9.23 -1.41 12.48
N LYS A 168 7.97 -1.02 12.65
CA LYS A 168 6.97 -1.79 13.42
C LYS A 168 6.71 -3.18 12.84
N LEU A 169 6.82 -3.34 11.53
CA LEU A 169 6.73 -4.64 10.84
C LEU A 169 8.03 -5.45 10.90
N GLY A 170 9.11 -4.89 11.41
CA GLY A 170 10.43 -5.53 11.42
C GLY A 170 11.16 -5.49 10.07
N LEU A 171 10.85 -4.51 9.25
CA LEU A 171 11.43 -4.27 7.92
C LEU A 171 12.66 -3.36 7.99
#